data_d10f3403f9fa746a554dc6e02ac03ea1
#
_entry.id   d10f3403f9fa746a554dc6e02ac03ea1
#
_cell.length_a   1.000
_cell.length_b   1.000
_cell.length_c   1.000
_cell.angle_alpha   90.00
_cell.angle_beta   90.00
_cell.angle_gamma   90.00
#
_symmetry.space_group_name_H-M   'P 1'
#
loop_
_entity.id
_entity.type
_entity.pdbx_description
1 polymer ?
#
loop_
_entity_poly.entity_id
_entity_poly.type
_entity_poly.pdbx_seq_one_letter_code
_entity_poly.pdbx_strand_id
1 'polypeptide(L)'
;QAVSQALERKPDCILCMDDRLTLLAMNMLKQQGVRVPQDIRVASLYDSSALAESSPAITAVQFDAYALGRKATQQLLQALKGREVETRVELGYQVSMRESTKT
;
A
#
# COMPACT_ATOMS: atom_id res chain seq x y z
N GLN A 1 -12.22 -5.53 -16.22
CA GLN A 1 -10.98 -5.19 -15.59
C GLN A 1 -11.12 -4.03 -14.61
N ALA A 2 -10.57 -4.16 -13.42
CA ALA A 2 -10.78 -3.17 -12.34
C ALA A 2 -10.26 -1.77 -12.69
N VAL A 3 -9.06 -1.69 -13.27
CA VAL A 3 -8.46 -0.38 -13.63
C VAL A 3 -9.29 0.32 -14.71
N SER A 4 -9.68 -0.39 -15.75
CA SER A 4 -10.51 0.19 -16.81
C SER A 4 -11.85 0.66 -16.29
N GLN A 5 -12.48 -0.11 -15.43
CA GLN A 5 -13.75 0.27 -14.80
C GLN A 5 -13.58 1.51 -13.91
N ALA A 6 -12.49 1.58 -13.16
CA ALA A 6 -12.19 2.74 -12.33
C ALA A 6 -12.01 4.00 -13.18
N LEU A 7 -11.30 3.90 -14.29
CA LEU A 7 -11.04 5.04 -15.18
C LEU A 7 -12.32 5.60 -15.82
N GLU A 8 -13.33 4.78 -16.03
CA GLU A 8 -14.62 5.24 -16.54
C GLU A 8 -15.29 6.27 -15.62
N ARG A 9 -15.01 6.21 -14.32
CA ARG A 9 -15.55 7.13 -13.33
C ARG A 9 -14.71 8.39 -13.16
N LYS A 10 -13.64 8.55 -13.92
CA LYS A 10 -12.72 9.71 -13.87
C LYS A 10 -12.24 10.06 -12.47
N PRO A 11 -11.61 9.11 -11.76
CA PRO A 11 -11.12 9.37 -10.40
C PRO A 11 -9.90 10.28 -10.42
N ASP A 12 -9.64 10.96 -9.32
CA ASP A 12 -8.42 11.75 -9.12
C ASP A 12 -7.25 10.91 -8.63
N CYS A 13 -7.55 9.80 -7.98
CA CYS A 13 -6.55 8.92 -7.40
C CYS A 13 -7.03 7.48 -7.39
N ILE A 14 -6.10 6.55 -7.56
CA ILE A 14 -6.34 5.12 -7.36
C ILE A 14 -5.52 4.69 -6.14
N LEU A 15 -6.19 4.09 -5.16
CA LEU A 15 -5.55 3.52 -3.98
C LEU A 15 -5.57 2.00 -4.11
N CYS A 16 -4.38 1.41 -4.18
CA CYS A 16 -4.24 -0.03 -4.33
C CYS A 16 -3.96 -0.71 -2.99
N MET A 17 -4.44 -1.93 -2.84
CA MET A 17 -4.36 -2.67 -1.58
C MET A 17 -2.92 -3.05 -1.20
N ASP A 18 -2.09 -3.41 -2.17
CA ASP A 18 -0.73 -3.83 -1.92
C ASP A 18 0.21 -3.41 -3.06
N ASP A 19 1.50 -3.72 -2.89
CA ASP A 19 2.54 -3.34 -3.84
C ASP A 19 2.38 -4.05 -5.19
N ARG A 20 2.03 -5.32 -5.19
CA ARG A 20 1.85 -6.08 -6.43
C ARG A 20 0.71 -5.53 -7.27
N LEU A 21 -0.44 -5.28 -6.65
CA LEU A 21 -1.59 -4.68 -7.33
C LEU A 21 -1.24 -3.28 -7.83
N THR A 22 -0.48 -2.52 -7.06
CA THR A 22 -0.04 -1.19 -7.46
C THR A 22 0.81 -1.23 -8.73
N LEU A 23 1.78 -2.15 -8.79
CA LEU A 23 2.64 -2.27 -9.98
C LEU A 23 1.84 -2.72 -11.19
N LEU A 24 0.89 -3.63 -11.02
CA LEU A 24 0.00 -4.04 -12.10
C LEU A 24 -0.86 -2.88 -12.60
N ALA A 25 -1.43 -2.10 -11.67
CA ALA A 25 -2.23 -0.92 -12.01
C ALA A 25 -1.39 0.11 -12.76
N MET A 26 -0.17 0.37 -12.31
CA MET A 26 0.76 1.29 -12.99
C MET A 26 1.04 0.86 -14.42
N ASN A 27 1.27 -0.44 -14.62
CA ASN A 27 1.52 -0.99 -15.94
C ASN A 27 0.31 -0.80 -16.87
N MET A 28 -0.88 -1.04 -16.36
CA MET A 28 -2.12 -0.86 -17.11
C MET A 28 -2.37 0.61 -17.46
N LEU A 29 -2.13 1.52 -16.51
CA LEU A 29 -2.26 2.95 -16.77
C LEU A 29 -1.29 3.40 -17.87
N LYS A 30 -0.07 2.92 -17.82
CA LYS A 30 0.95 3.22 -18.84
C LYS A 30 0.50 2.74 -20.22
N GLN A 31 -0.05 1.53 -20.31
CA GLN A 31 -0.53 0.97 -21.57
C GLN A 31 -1.68 1.80 -22.16
N GLN A 32 -2.49 2.43 -21.32
CA GLN A 32 -3.60 3.28 -21.75
C GLN A 32 -3.20 4.74 -21.96
N GLY A 33 -1.92 5.06 -21.81
CA GLY A 33 -1.43 6.42 -21.98
C GLY A 33 -1.81 7.38 -20.86
N VAL A 34 -2.21 6.86 -19.70
CA VAL A 34 -2.56 7.68 -18.54
C VAL A 34 -1.30 7.98 -17.74
N ARG A 35 -1.04 9.26 -17.52
CA ARG A 35 0.17 9.73 -16.84
C ARG A 35 -0.06 9.82 -15.32
N VAL A 36 0.95 9.39 -14.56
CA VAL A 36 0.95 9.48 -13.09
C VAL A 36 2.13 10.35 -12.68
N PRO A 37 1.95 11.42 -11.91
CA PRO A 37 0.71 11.90 -11.26
C PRO A 37 -0.13 12.89 -12.08
N GLN A 38 0.25 13.20 -13.33
CA GLN A 38 -0.35 14.31 -14.08
C GLN A 38 -1.84 14.10 -14.36
N ASP A 39 -2.21 12.92 -14.82
CA ASP A 39 -3.61 12.61 -15.14
C ASP A 39 -4.34 11.97 -13.96
N ILE A 40 -3.64 11.17 -13.17
CA ILE A 40 -4.20 10.49 -12.01
C ILE A 40 -3.08 10.23 -11.00
N ARG A 41 -3.43 10.28 -9.72
CA ARG A 41 -2.50 9.92 -8.65
C ARG A 41 -2.69 8.47 -8.27
N VAL A 42 -1.61 7.83 -7.82
CA VAL A 42 -1.65 6.42 -7.39
C VAL A 42 -0.94 6.30 -6.05
N ALA A 43 -1.56 5.56 -5.14
CA ALA A 43 -0.98 5.27 -3.83
C ALA A 43 -1.23 3.79 -3.48
N SER A 44 -0.43 3.29 -2.55
CA SER A 44 -0.52 1.91 -2.09
C SER A 44 -0.70 1.86 -0.58
N LEU A 45 -1.52 0.92 -0.11
CA LEU A 45 -1.66 0.66 1.33
C LEU A 45 -0.52 -0.17 1.90
N TYR A 46 0.34 -0.71 1.06
CA TYR A 46 1.49 -1.51 1.47
C TYR A 46 2.73 -1.07 0.71
N ASP A 47 3.81 -0.77 1.43
CA ASP A 47 5.06 -0.33 0.82
C ASP A 47 6.00 -1.51 0.55
N SER A 48 6.85 -1.32 -0.45
CA SER A 48 7.98 -2.21 -0.73
C SER A 48 9.06 -1.42 -1.45
N SER A 49 10.26 -2.00 -1.51
CA SER A 49 11.37 -1.39 -2.25
C SER A 49 11.03 -1.18 -3.72
N ALA A 50 10.25 -2.07 -4.31
CA ALA A 50 9.82 -1.95 -5.71
C ALA A 50 9.04 -0.66 -5.95
N LEU A 51 8.20 -0.25 -5.00
CA LEU A 51 7.44 1.00 -5.12
C LEU A 51 8.33 2.23 -4.96
N ALA A 52 9.30 2.16 -4.08
CA ALA A 52 10.26 3.26 -3.89
C ALA A 52 11.16 3.45 -5.11
N GLU A 53 11.49 2.37 -5.78
CA GLU A 53 12.40 2.36 -6.93
C GLU A 53 11.70 2.52 -8.28
N SER A 54 10.36 2.49 -8.31
CA SER A 54 9.61 2.65 -9.56
C SER A 54 9.68 4.08 -10.08
N SER A 55 9.31 4.28 -11.34
CA SER A 55 9.28 5.60 -11.96
C SER A 55 7.88 5.84 -12.56
N PRO A 56 7.08 6.72 -11.95
CA PRO A 56 7.35 7.50 -10.73
C PRO A 56 7.38 6.61 -9.48
N ALA A 57 8.11 7.05 -8.46
CA ALA A 57 8.09 6.39 -7.16
C ALA A 57 6.70 6.52 -6.53
N ILE A 58 6.22 5.48 -5.91
CA ILE A 58 4.83 5.38 -5.46
C ILE A 58 4.70 5.72 -3.97
N THR A 59 3.80 6.66 -3.67
CA THR A 59 3.38 6.95 -2.30
C THR A 59 2.75 5.71 -1.68
N ALA A 60 3.18 5.34 -0.48
CA ALA A 60 2.72 4.12 0.16
C ALA A 60 2.70 4.25 1.68
N VAL A 61 1.85 3.45 2.30
CA VAL A 61 1.81 3.31 3.75
C VAL A 61 2.90 2.32 4.16
N GLN A 62 3.74 2.74 5.09
CA GLN A 62 4.83 1.94 5.61
C GLN A 62 4.56 1.58 7.06
N PHE A 63 4.70 0.32 7.39
CA PHE A 63 4.65 -0.15 8.78
C PHE A 63 5.77 -1.15 8.99
N ASP A 64 6.18 -1.31 10.26
CA ASP A 64 7.26 -2.22 10.62
C ASP A 64 6.71 -3.65 10.66
N ALA A 65 6.88 -4.37 9.55
CA ALA A 65 6.41 -5.76 9.43
C ALA A 65 7.12 -6.69 10.42
N TYR A 66 8.39 -6.42 10.73
CA TYR A 66 9.12 -7.19 11.71
C TYR A 66 8.52 -7.03 13.11
N ALA A 67 8.25 -5.79 13.51
CA ALA A 67 7.62 -5.50 14.79
C ALA A 67 6.21 -6.11 14.87
N LEU A 68 5.47 -6.07 13.78
CA LEU A 68 4.14 -6.69 13.71
C LEU A 68 4.21 -8.20 13.92
N GLY A 69 5.11 -8.89 13.21
CA GLY A 69 5.30 -10.33 13.36
C GLY A 69 5.75 -10.71 14.76
N ARG A 70 6.65 -9.92 15.33
CA ARG A 70 7.16 -10.12 16.69
C ARG A 70 6.03 -10.00 17.72
N LYS A 71 5.21 -8.96 17.61
CA LYS A 71 4.07 -8.73 18.51
C LYS A 71 3.04 -9.85 18.39
N ALA A 72 2.73 -10.25 17.18
CA ALA A 72 1.79 -11.35 16.93
C ALA A 72 2.27 -12.66 17.56
N THR A 73 3.57 -12.97 17.42
CA THR A 73 4.16 -14.16 18.03
C THR A 73 4.11 -14.11 19.55
N GLN A 74 4.43 -12.97 20.14
CA GLN A 74 4.35 -12.79 21.59
C GLN A 74 2.93 -13.00 22.11
N GLN A 75 1.93 -12.44 21.43
CA GLN A 75 0.52 -12.60 21.78
C GLN A 75 0.09 -14.07 21.69
N LEU A 76 0.48 -14.76 20.63
CA LEU A 76 0.17 -16.18 20.47
C LEU A 76 0.78 -17.03 21.57
N LEU A 77 2.06 -16.82 21.89
CA LEU A 77 2.73 -17.56 22.95
C LEU A 77 2.09 -17.33 24.31
N GLN A 78 1.68 -16.10 24.63
CA GLN A 78 0.97 -15.80 25.87
C GLN A 78 -0.39 -16.51 25.92
N ALA A 79 -1.13 -16.49 24.81
CA ALA A 79 -2.43 -17.16 24.73
C ALA A 79 -2.28 -18.67 24.90
N LEU A 80 -1.25 -19.28 24.32
CA LEU A 80 -0.99 -20.71 24.46
C LEU A 80 -0.63 -21.11 25.89
N LYS A 81 -0.11 -20.17 26.67
CA LYS A 81 0.19 -20.39 28.11
C LYS A 81 -1.04 -20.15 28.99
N GLY A 82 -2.20 -19.91 28.42
CA GLY A 82 -3.44 -19.67 29.17
C GLY A 82 -3.51 -18.30 29.81
N ARG A 83 -2.65 -17.36 29.40
CA ARG A 83 -2.67 -15.97 29.91
C ARG A 83 -3.66 -15.13 29.12
N GLU A 84 -4.20 -14.11 29.79
CA GLU A 84 -5.02 -13.13 29.09
C GLU A 84 -4.15 -12.29 28.17
N VAL A 85 -4.68 -12.03 26.96
CA VAL A 85 -4.02 -11.17 26.00
C VAL A 85 -5.02 -10.14 25.48
N GLU A 86 -4.50 -9.01 25.01
CA GLU A 86 -5.32 -8.02 24.33
C GLU A 86 -5.88 -8.60 23.04
N THR A 87 -7.17 -8.42 22.81
CA THR A 87 -7.82 -8.91 21.59
C THR A 87 -7.46 -8.09 20.38
N ARG A 88 -6.98 -6.86 20.59
CA ARG A 88 -6.58 -5.96 19.52
C ARG A 88 -5.37 -5.15 19.96
N VAL A 89 -4.32 -5.21 19.16
CA VAL A 89 -3.12 -4.41 19.36
C VAL A 89 -2.84 -3.65 18.08
N GLU A 90 -2.73 -2.33 18.17
CA GLU A 90 -2.44 -1.48 17.02
C GLU A 90 -0.99 -1.04 17.06
N LEU A 91 -0.28 -1.22 15.94
CA LEU A 91 1.06 -0.67 15.75
C LEU A 91 0.96 0.57 14.86
N GLY A 92 1.93 1.48 15.04
CA GLY A 92 1.97 2.69 14.25
C GLY A 92 2.31 2.46 12.78
N TYR A 93 2.12 3.50 12.00
CA TYR A 93 2.44 3.51 10.57
C TYR A 93 3.01 4.86 10.16
N GLN A 94 3.62 4.90 9.00
CA GLN A 94 4.08 6.13 8.36
C GLN A 94 3.63 6.14 6.91
N VAL A 95 3.43 7.33 6.35
CA VAL A 95 3.15 7.48 4.93
C VAL A 95 4.40 8.03 4.25
N SER A 96 4.92 7.28 3.29
CA SER A 96 6.05 7.72 2.47
C SER A 96 5.48 8.46 1.26
N MET A 97 5.51 9.79 1.32
CA MET A 97 5.03 10.64 0.22
C MET A 97 6.07 10.64 -0.90
N ARG A 98 5.62 10.25 -2.10
CA ARG A 98 6.51 10.12 -3.26
C ARG A 98 5.89 10.79 -4.49
N GLU A 99 6.55 10.67 -5.62
CA GLU A 99 6.17 11.36 -6.87
C GLU A 99 4.74 11.06 -7.33
N SER A 100 4.26 9.84 -7.13
CA SER A 100 2.98 9.39 -7.69
C SER A 100 1.74 10.15 -7.19
N THR A 101 1.89 10.91 -6.09
CA THR A 101 0.79 11.71 -5.53
C THR A 101 1.11 13.21 -5.48
N LYS A 102 2.21 13.64 -6.10
CA LYS A 102 2.53 15.07 -6.14
C LYS A 102 1.53 15.85 -6.98
N THR A 103 1.29 17.07 -6.57
CA THR A 103 0.44 18.02 -7.32
C THR A 103 1.27 18.94 -8.20
#